data_9e86d92bfb815aac52b818d5b2710f97
#
_entry.id   9e86d92bfb815aac52b818d5b2710f97
#
_cell.length_a   1.000
_cell.length_b   1.000
_cell.length_c   1.000
_cell.angle_alpha   90.00
_cell.angle_beta   90.00
_cell.angle_gamma   90.00
#
_symmetry.space_group_name_H-M   'P 1'
#
loop_
_entity.id
_entity.type
_entity.pdbx_description
1 polymer ?
#
loop_
_entity_poly.entity_id
_entity_poly.type
_entity_poly.pdbx_seq_one_letter_code
_entity_poly.pdbx_strand_id
1 'polypeptide(L)'
;MEKLKLTGSGSRAFGPARLYWREGAPLRISLAYRGAYGLGERFTPYVKNGQTVETWNEDGGTCTEISYKSIPFYITNRNYGVLVNDPGPVSYEICSEHVTRVQFSVPGEKLDFMVVGGDSMKNVLENYTTLSGKPALPPAWTFGLWLTSSFTTKYDEET
;
A
#
# COMPACT_ATOMS: atom_id res chain seq x y z
N MET A 1 7.46 -10.35 18.02
CA MET A 1 6.30 -9.71 17.37
C MET A 1 5.10 -9.81 18.31
N GLU A 2 4.63 -8.69 18.84
CA GLU A 2 3.51 -8.68 19.76
C GLU A 2 2.20 -8.81 18.97
N LYS A 3 1.40 -9.83 19.28
CA LYS A 3 0.05 -9.97 18.71
C LYS A 3 -0.91 -9.14 19.52
N LEU A 4 -1.54 -8.16 18.91
CA LEU A 4 -2.55 -7.34 19.53
C LEU A 4 -3.94 -7.93 19.24
N LYS A 5 -4.67 -8.31 20.28
CA LYS A 5 -6.08 -8.71 20.18
C LYS A 5 -6.93 -7.45 20.42
N LEU A 6 -7.69 -7.04 19.42
CA LEU A 6 -8.58 -5.90 19.47
C LEU A 6 -10.01 -6.40 19.72
N THR A 7 -10.61 -5.99 20.84
CA THR A 7 -12.01 -6.31 21.17
C THR A 7 -12.73 -5.03 21.56
N GLY A 8 -14.01 -4.94 21.24
CA GLY A 8 -14.82 -3.76 21.54
C GLY A 8 -14.33 -2.51 20.82
N SER A 9 -14.12 -1.41 21.56
CA SER A 9 -13.63 -0.15 21.03
C SER A 9 -12.45 0.36 21.84
N GLY A 10 -11.45 0.96 21.19
CA GLY A 10 -10.28 1.47 21.87
C GLY A 10 -9.31 2.25 20.98
N SER A 11 -8.19 2.64 21.58
CA SER A 11 -7.06 3.22 20.85
C SER A 11 -5.73 2.86 21.49
N ARG A 12 -4.68 2.75 20.69
CA ARG A 12 -3.31 2.52 21.14
C ARG A 12 -2.32 3.35 20.32
N ALA A 13 -1.34 3.96 20.98
CA ALA A 13 -0.27 4.70 20.32
C ALA A 13 0.88 3.76 19.91
N PHE A 14 1.44 3.99 18.73
CA PHE A 14 2.64 3.36 18.18
C PHE A 14 3.56 4.46 17.64
N GLY A 15 4.46 4.95 18.47
CA GLY A 15 5.28 6.09 18.07
C GLY A 15 4.41 7.27 17.60
N PRO A 16 4.65 7.77 16.38
CA PRO A 16 3.88 8.89 15.83
C PRO A 16 2.47 8.53 15.34
N ALA A 17 2.14 7.24 15.28
CA ALA A 17 0.85 6.74 14.85
C ALA A 17 -0.04 6.37 16.03
N ARG A 18 -1.33 6.56 15.90
CA ARG A 18 -2.32 6.07 16.85
C ARG A 18 -3.35 5.22 16.14
N LEU A 19 -3.48 3.98 16.59
CA LEU A 19 -4.47 3.03 16.13
C LEU A 19 -5.78 3.27 16.88
N TYR A 20 -6.89 3.25 16.13
CA TYR A 20 -8.25 3.29 16.67
C TYR A 20 -9.03 2.11 16.12
N TRP A 21 -9.80 1.45 16.95
CA TRP A 21 -10.68 0.38 16.56
C TRP A 21 -12.04 0.48 17.23
N ARG A 22 -13.03 -0.03 16.54
CA ARG A 22 -14.39 -0.19 17.04
C ARG A 22 -14.96 -1.44 16.39
N GLU A 23 -15.68 -2.23 17.17
CA GLU A 23 -16.37 -3.40 16.68
C GLU A 23 -17.36 -3.02 15.56
N GLY A 24 -17.35 -3.78 14.44
CA GLY A 24 -18.18 -3.51 13.27
C GLY A 24 -17.79 -2.29 12.44
N ALA A 25 -16.60 -1.70 12.64
CA ALA A 25 -16.11 -0.56 11.88
C ALA A 25 -14.67 -0.79 11.36
N PRO A 26 -14.28 -0.16 10.23
CA PRO A 26 -12.92 -0.21 9.72
C PRO A 26 -11.88 0.20 10.76
N LEU A 27 -10.71 -0.43 10.71
CA LEU A 27 -9.57 -0.02 11.51
C LEU A 27 -9.06 1.35 11.05
N ARG A 28 -8.76 2.23 11.98
CA ARG A 28 -8.31 3.60 11.71
C ARG A 28 -6.95 3.85 12.32
N ILE A 29 -6.03 4.37 11.52
CA ILE A 29 -4.73 4.85 11.99
C ILE A 29 -4.65 6.35 11.80
N SER A 30 -4.31 7.10 12.85
CA SER A 30 -4.05 8.51 12.70
C SER A 30 -2.74 8.74 11.96
N LEU A 31 -2.80 9.53 10.89
CA LEU A 31 -1.64 10.14 10.27
C LEU A 31 -1.42 11.51 10.91
N ALA A 32 -0.31 11.67 11.62
CA ALA A 32 0.13 13.00 11.98
C ALA A 32 0.77 13.67 10.75
N TYR A 33 -0.07 14.12 9.83
CA TYR A 33 0.14 15.06 8.74
C TYR A 33 1.30 14.87 7.72
N ARG A 34 0.98 14.92 6.44
CA ARG A 34 1.71 15.39 5.24
C ARG A 34 2.23 14.41 4.22
N GLY A 35 1.84 13.21 4.11
CA GLY A 35 2.15 12.42 2.92
C GLY A 35 2.16 10.94 3.20
N ALA A 36 1.22 10.26 2.60
CA ALA A 36 1.22 8.83 2.42
C ALA A 36 1.57 8.51 0.97
N TYR A 37 2.39 7.49 0.78
CA TYR A 37 2.92 7.05 -0.51
C TYR A 37 2.84 5.52 -0.59
N GLY A 38 2.88 4.95 -1.78
CA GLY A 38 2.89 3.50 -1.97
C GLY A 38 1.60 2.95 -2.55
N LEU A 39 1.13 1.80 -2.07
CA LEU A 39 -0.02 1.03 -2.56
C LEU A 39 0.18 0.42 -3.95
N GLY A 40 1.45 0.22 -4.36
CA GLY A 40 1.81 -0.37 -5.64
C GLY A 40 1.92 0.65 -6.77
N GLU A 41 1.90 0.16 -8.02
CA GLU A 41 1.97 0.99 -9.23
C GLU A 41 0.57 1.40 -9.65
N ARG A 42 0.32 2.71 -9.64
CA ARG A 42 -1.00 3.28 -9.95
C ARG A 42 -0.89 4.53 -10.77
N PHE A 43 -1.86 4.77 -11.64
CA PHE A 43 -1.97 5.96 -12.49
C PHE A 43 -2.54 7.20 -11.77
N THR A 44 -2.74 7.10 -10.47
CA THR A 44 -3.20 8.19 -9.60
C THR A 44 -2.01 9.01 -9.07
N PRO A 45 -2.23 10.19 -8.49
CA PRO A 45 -1.16 11.01 -7.92
C PRO A 45 -0.25 10.24 -6.96
N TYR A 46 1.03 10.56 -6.99
CA TYR A 46 2.05 9.91 -6.16
C TYR A 46 1.79 10.07 -4.65
N VAL A 47 1.36 11.24 -4.23
CA VAL A 47 0.88 11.49 -2.87
C VAL A 47 -0.55 10.99 -2.77
N LYS A 48 -0.79 10.06 -1.86
CA LYS A 48 -2.07 9.35 -1.74
C LYS A 48 -3.10 10.05 -0.86
N ASN A 49 -2.76 11.15 -0.22
CA ASN A 49 -3.69 11.91 0.62
C ASN A 49 -4.92 12.35 -0.17
N GLY A 50 -6.10 12.13 0.39
CA GLY A 50 -7.38 12.43 -0.24
C GLY A 50 -7.89 11.35 -1.20
N GLN A 51 -7.19 10.23 -1.32
CA GLN A 51 -7.57 9.14 -2.23
C GLN A 51 -8.21 7.97 -1.48
N THR A 52 -9.19 7.36 -2.11
CA THR A 52 -9.67 6.01 -1.82
C THR A 52 -8.99 5.07 -2.79
N VAL A 53 -8.42 3.98 -2.29
CA VAL A 53 -7.66 3.01 -3.09
C VAL A 53 -8.06 1.60 -2.71
N GLU A 54 -8.41 0.80 -3.70
CA GLU A 54 -8.58 -0.64 -3.54
C GLU A 54 -7.37 -1.39 -4.09
N THR A 55 -6.76 -2.26 -3.28
CA THR A 55 -5.61 -3.05 -3.69
C THR A 55 -6.07 -4.42 -4.17
N TRP A 56 -6.31 -4.51 -5.47
CA TRP A 56 -6.60 -5.75 -6.18
C TRP A 56 -5.89 -5.73 -7.54
N ASN A 57 -5.22 -6.81 -7.90
CA ASN A 57 -4.52 -6.90 -9.18
C ASN A 57 -5.52 -7.24 -10.29
N GLU A 58 -5.71 -6.28 -11.18
CA GLU A 58 -6.62 -6.42 -12.31
C GLU A 58 -6.10 -5.64 -13.51
N ASP A 59 -6.43 -6.10 -14.72
CA ASP A 59 -6.06 -5.42 -15.96
C ASP A 59 -6.93 -4.18 -16.18
N GLY A 60 -6.35 -3.03 -16.03
CA GLY A 60 -7.11 -1.77 -16.01
C GLY A 60 -6.72 -0.73 -17.04
N GLY A 61 -5.61 -0.87 -17.72
CA GLY A 61 -5.11 0.17 -18.61
C GLY A 61 -4.88 1.53 -17.92
N THR A 62 -4.51 2.55 -18.68
CA THR A 62 -4.04 3.86 -18.16
C THR A 62 -5.15 4.81 -17.74
N CYS A 63 -6.40 4.52 -18.09
CA CYS A 63 -7.55 5.41 -17.85
C CYS A 63 -8.35 5.05 -16.59
N THR A 64 -7.94 4.05 -15.84
CA THR A 64 -8.65 3.55 -14.66
C THR A 64 -7.73 3.53 -13.44
N GLU A 65 -8.32 3.39 -12.26
CA GLU A 65 -7.60 3.16 -11.01
C GLU A 65 -7.14 1.71 -10.80
N ILE A 66 -7.63 0.79 -11.64
CA ILE A 66 -7.25 -0.62 -11.64
C ILE A 66 -5.78 -0.76 -12.04
N SER A 67 -5.08 -1.68 -11.42
CA SER A 67 -3.63 -1.83 -11.54
C SER A 67 -3.21 -3.31 -11.52
N TYR A 68 -2.21 -3.65 -12.31
CA TYR A 68 -1.59 -4.98 -12.29
C TYR A 68 -0.78 -5.26 -11.03
N LYS A 69 -0.30 -4.24 -10.35
CA LYS A 69 0.65 -4.36 -9.24
C LYS A 69 0.20 -3.55 -8.06
N SER A 70 -0.72 -4.15 -7.33
CA SER A 70 -1.16 -3.65 -6.03
C SER A 70 -0.29 -4.21 -4.93
N ILE A 71 0.16 -3.35 -4.01
CA ILE A 71 0.93 -3.73 -2.84
C ILE A 71 0.23 -3.12 -1.63
N PRO A 72 -0.31 -3.93 -0.69
CA PRO A 72 -1.08 -3.43 0.45
C PRO A 72 -0.18 -2.82 1.53
N PHE A 73 0.74 -1.96 1.10
CA PHE A 73 1.69 -1.26 1.95
C PHE A 73 1.75 0.22 1.59
N TYR A 74 1.55 1.07 2.58
CA TYR A 74 1.83 2.50 2.45
C TYR A 74 2.92 2.95 3.43
N ILE A 75 3.66 3.96 3.05
CA ILE A 75 4.70 4.59 3.85
C ILE A 75 4.36 6.07 4.07
N THR A 76 4.76 6.62 5.20
CA THR A 76 4.51 8.00 5.55
C THR A 76 5.80 8.79 5.73
N ASN A 77 5.73 10.10 5.57
CA ASN A 77 6.84 11.01 5.89
C ASN A 77 7.11 11.18 7.41
N ARG A 78 6.44 10.37 8.23
CA ARG A 78 6.69 10.24 9.68
C ARG A 78 7.50 8.99 10.01
N ASN A 79 8.18 8.45 8.99
CA ASN A 79 9.09 7.31 9.13
C ASN A 79 8.41 6.07 9.71
N TYR A 80 7.19 5.80 9.27
CA TYR A 80 6.54 4.52 9.44
C TYR A 80 5.76 4.13 8.21
N GLY A 81 5.55 2.84 8.03
CA GLY A 81 4.66 2.26 7.04
C GLY A 81 3.71 1.27 7.67
N VAL A 82 2.67 0.92 6.94
CA VAL A 82 1.71 -0.10 7.35
C VAL A 82 1.52 -1.09 6.21
N LEU A 83 1.75 -2.36 6.50
CA LEU A 83 1.45 -3.49 5.63
C LEU A 83 0.18 -4.15 6.15
N VAL A 84 -0.83 -4.26 5.31
CA VAL A 84 -1.99 -5.12 5.56
C VAL A 84 -1.70 -6.49 4.97
N ASN A 85 -1.61 -7.50 5.83
CA ASN A 85 -1.23 -8.86 5.44
C ASN A 85 -2.49 -9.69 5.12
N ASP A 86 -3.13 -9.32 4.01
CA ASP A 86 -4.31 -10.00 3.51
C ASP A 86 -4.13 -10.29 2.01
N PRO A 87 -4.40 -11.53 1.53
CA PRO A 87 -4.30 -11.87 0.12
C PRO A 87 -5.49 -11.39 -0.72
N GLY A 88 -6.57 -10.97 -0.06
CA GLY A 88 -7.77 -10.45 -0.70
C GLY A 88 -7.73 -8.96 -0.98
N PRO A 89 -8.82 -8.39 -1.46
CA PRO A 89 -8.93 -6.96 -1.69
C PRO A 89 -8.86 -6.20 -0.36
N VAL A 90 -8.05 -5.13 -0.34
CA VAL A 90 -7.95 -4.21 0.79
C VAL A 90 -8.37 -2.82 0.33
N SER A 91 -9.36 -2.26 0.99
CA SER A 91 -9.81 -0.89 0.75
C SER A 91 -9.08 0.07 1.68
N TYR A 92 -8.55 1.17 1.14
CA TYR A 92 -7.87 2.23 1.86
C TYR A 92 -8.56 3.57 1.66
N GLU A 93 -8.81 4.24 2.75
CA GLU A 93 -9.26 5.63 2.83
C GLU A 93 -8.09 6.48 3.33
N ILE A 94 -7.29 7.04 2.42
CA ILE A 94 -6.08 7.80 2.77
C ILE A 94 -6.43 9.27 2.98
N CYS A 95 -6.83 9.65 4.18
CA CYS A 95 -7.25 11.01 4.51
C CYS A 95 -8.44 11.52 3.65
N SER A 96 -9.22 10.63 3.03
CA SER A 96 -10.37 10.97 2.21
C SER A 96 -11.60 11.31 3.05
N GLU A 97 -11.87 10.56 4.10
CA GLU A 97 -12.93 10.89 5.05
C GLU A 97 -12.52 11.94 6.09
N HIS A 98 -11.27 11.88 6.55
CA HIS A 98 -10.75 12.78 7.57
C HIS A 98 -9.29 13.09 7.32
N VAL A 99 -8.94 14.36 7.22
CA VAL A 99 -7.61 14.87 6.81
C VAL A 99 -6.40 14.32 7.61
N THR A 100 -6.64 13.76 8.79
CA THR A 100 -5.58 13.23 9.66
C THR A 100 -5.66 11.72 9.89
N ARG A 101 -6.49 11.00 9.12
CA ARG A 101 -6.71 9.57 9.35
C ARG A 101 -6.57 8.76 8.08
N VAL A 102 -5.97 7.59 8.22
CA VAL A 102 -6.09 6.51 7.25
C VAL A 102 -6.98 5.44 7.84
N GLN A 103 -7.90 4.96 7.05
CA GLN A 103 -8.68 3.77 7.33
C GLN A 103 -8.29 2.70 6.34
N PHE A 104 -8.34 1.46 6.75
CA PHE A 104 -8.28 0.33 5.84
C PHE A 104 -9.18 -0.79 6.33
N SER A 105 -9.73 -1.53 5.40
CA SER A 105 -10.64 -2.63 5.65
C SER A 105 -10.38 -3.80 4.73
N VAL A 106 -10.67 -4.99 5.22
CA VAL A 106 -10.64 -6.24 4.47
C VAL A 106 -12.00 -6.93 4.62
N PRO A 107 -12.42 -7.74 3.64
CA PRO A 107 -13.59 -8.60 3.80
C PRO A 107 -13.34 -9.63 4.91
N GLY A 108 -14.35 -9.87 5.77
CA GLY A 108 -14.27 -10.91 6.80
C GLY A 108 -14.09 -10.37 8.22
N GLU A 109 -13.81 -11.29 9.15
CA GLU A 109 -13.78 -11.03 10.59
C GLU A 109 -12.36 -10.91 11.17
N LYS A 110 -11.33 -11.10 10.34
CA LYS A 110 -9.92 -11.07 10.75
C LYS A 110 -9.17 -10.03 9.97
N LEU A 111 -8.44 -9.18 10.68
CA LEU A 111 -7.51 -8.22 10.09
C LEU A 111 -6.11 -8.46 10.65
N ASP A 112 -5.16 -8.79 9.75
CA ASP A 112 -3.74 -8.92 10.06
C ASP A 112 -2.98 -7.76 9.42
N PHE A 113 -2.21 -7.02 10.19
CA PHE A 113 -1.42 -5.91 9.69
C PHE A 113 -0.16 -5.68 10.53
N MET A 114 0.84 -5.07 9.94
CA MET A 114 2.12 -4.74 10.57
C MET A 114 2.41 -3.25 10.44
N VAL A 115 2.85 -2.63 11.54
CA VAL A 115 3.40 -1.28 11.53
C VAL A 115 4.92 -1.39 11.50
N VAL A 116 5.54 -0.83 10.47
CA VAL A 116 6.97 -0.85 10.23
C VAL A 116 7.52 0.55 10.49
N GLY A 117 8.35 0.71 11.51
CA GLY A 117 9.02 1.96 11.83
C GLY A 117 10.46 2.01 11.33
N GLY A 118 11.04 3.21 11.32
CA GLY A 118 12.45 3.44 11.02
C GLY A 118 12.88 4.88 11.31
N ASP A 119 14.18 5.15 11.25
CA ASP A 119 14.75 6.49 11.47
C ASP A 119 14.54 7.40 10.26
N SER A 120 14.26 6.82 9.10
CA SER A 120 13.97 7.49 7.83
C SER A 120 13.02 6.66 6.99
N MET A 121 12.40 7.26 5.97
CA MET A 121 11.57 6.51 5.01
C MET A 121 12.38 5.41 4.31
N LYS A 122 13.67 5.63 4.02
CA LYS A 122 14.55 4.62 3.45
C LYS A 122 14.72 3.43 4.41
N ASN A 123 14.95 3.71 5.69
CA ASN A 123 15.08 2.65 6.70
C ASN A 123 13.76 1.89 6.91
N VAL A 124 12.61 2.57 6.82
CA VAL A 124 11.30 1.88 6.81
C VAL A 124 11.18 0.91 5.65
N LEU A 125 11.63 1.30 4.44
CA LEU A 125 11.63 0.40 3.27
C LEU A 125 12.60 -0.77 3.45
N GLU A 126 13.78 -0.55 4.04
CA GLU A 126 14.72 -1.62 4.37
C GLU A 126 14.12 -2.63 5.34
N ASN A 127 13.45 -2.14 6.38
CA ASN A 127 12.76 -2.97 7.36
C ASN A 127 11.58 -3.73 6.72
N TYR A 128 10.78 -3.06 5.89
CA TYR A 128 9.71 -3.68 5.14
C TYR A 128 10.22 -4.78 4.22
N THR A 129 11.26 -4.51 3.42
CA THR A 129 11.82 -5.52 2.49
C THR A 129 12.56 -6.65 3.21
N THR A 130 12.97 -6.46 4.44
CA THR A 130 13.47 -7.55 5.29
C THR A 130 12.37 -8.54 5.67
N LEU A 131 11.12 -8.06 5.80
CA LEU A 131 9.95 -8.89 6.08
C LEU A 131 9.38 -9.55 4.82
N SER A 132 9.25 -8.76 3.75
CA SER A 132 8.55 -9.18 2.52
C SER A 132 9.46 -9.82 1.46
N GLY A 133 10.76 -9.75 1.66
CA GLY A 133 11.78 -10.13 0.67
C GLY A 133 12.35 -8.92 -0.05
N LYS A 134 13.67 -8.95 -0.29
CA LYS A 134 14.35 -7.91 -1.05
C LYS A 134 14.17 -8.14 -2.54
N PRO A 135 14.01 -7.08 -3.35
CA PRO A 135 13.98 -7.22 -4.80
C PRO A 135 15.32 -7.72 -5.32
N ALA A 136 15.28 -8.49 -6.41
CA ALA A 136 16.48 -8.86 -7.12
C ALA A 136 17.16 -7.63 -7.73
N LEU A 137 18.48 -7.65 -7.81
CA LEU A 137 19.24 -6.68 -8.60
C LEU A 137 19.43 -7.24 -10.02
N PRO A 138 18.61 -6.81 -11.01
CA PRO A 138 18.74 -7.33 -12.37
C PRO A 138 19.96 -6.72 -13.08
N PRO A 139 20.46 -7.33 -14.15
CA PRO A 139 21.52 -6.77 -14.99
C PRO A 139 21.13 -5.39 -15.56
N ALA A 140 22.11 -4.52 -15.76
CA ALA A 140 21.87 -3.14 -16.20
C ALA A 140 21.10 -3.06 -17.54
N TRP A 141 21.28 -4.00 -18.46
CA TRP A 141 20.58 -4.04 -19.74
C TRP A 141 19.06 -4.20 -19.61
N THR A 142 18.55 -4.74 -18.50
CA THR A 142 17.10 -4.89 -18.25
C THR A 142 16.40 -3.55 -18.04
N PHE A 143 17.14 -2.48 -17.77
CA PHE A 143 16.62 -1.11 -17.68
C PHE A 143 16.61 -0.36 -19.00
N GLY A 144 16.96 -1.06 -20.10
CA GLY A 144 16.90 -0.51 -21.45
C GLY A 144 15.49 -0.49 -22.04
N LEU A 145 15.41 -0.15 -23.31
CA LEU A 145 14.15 -0.17 -24.06
C LEU A 145 13.71 -1.61 -24.33
N TRP A 146 12.46 -1.90 -23.97
CA TRP A 146 11.78 -3.15 -24.31
C TRP A 146 10.74 -2.84 -25.38
N LEU A 147 11.01 -3.25 -26.61
CA LEU A 147 10.09 -3.08 -27.71
C LEU A 147 9.23 -4.35 -27.85
N THR A 148 7.93 -4.17 -27.97
CA THR A 148 6.97 -5.27 -28.13
C THR A 148 5.91 -4.92 -29.16
N SER A 149 5.44 -5.91 -29.89
CA SER A 149 4.33 -5.85 -30.83
C SER A 149 3.08 -6.59 -30.32
N SER A 150 2.88 -6.63 -29.00
CA SER A 150 1.91 -7.50 -28.32
C SER A 150 0.45 -7.32 -28.72
N PHE A 151 0.07 -6.23 -29.35
CA PHE A 151 -1.29 -5.97 -29.84
C PHE A 151 -1.42 -6.08 -31.37
N THR A 152 -0.45 -6.63 -32.07
CA THR A 152 -0.50 -6.82 -33.50
C THR A 152 -0.96 -8.23 -33.87
N THR A 153 -1.62 -8.36 -35.02
CA THR A 153 -2.07 -9.65 -35.53
C THR A 153 -0.98 -10.34 -36.35
N LYS A 154 0.11 -9.63 -36.69
CA LYS A 154 1.26 -10.13 -37.42
C LYS A 154 2.55 -9.82 -36.64
N TYR A 155 3.48 -10.74 -36.71
CA TYR A 155 4.81 -10.62 -36.08
C TYR A 155 5.87 -10.79 -37.18
N ASP A 156 5.92 -9.83 -38.08
CA ASP A 156 6.86 -9.77 -39.22
C ASP A 156 7.65 -8.44 -39.21
N GLU A 157 8.61 -8.31 -40.11
CA GLU A 157 9.46 -7.13 -40.17
C GLU A 157 8.72 -5.83 -40.61
N GLU A 158 7.48 -5.94 -41.07
CA GLU A 158 6.65 -4.79 -41.47
C GLU A 158 5.81 -4.25 -40.32
N THR A 159 5.72 -4.97 -39.22
CA THR A 159 4.96 -4.61 -38.03
C THR A 159 5.82 -3.93 -36.98
#